data_4faf52c4ae18186b6d20123307bf1884
#
_entry.id   4faf52c4ae18186b6d20123307bf1884
#
_cell.length_a   1.000
_cell.length_b   1.000
_cell.length_c   1.000
_cell.angle_alpha   90.00
_cell.angle_beta   90.00
_cell.angle_gamma   90.00
#
_symmetry.space_group_name_H-M   'P 1'
#
loop_
_entity.id
_entity.type
_entity.pdbx_description
1 polymer ?
#
loop_
_entity_poly.entity_id
_entity_poly.type
_entity_poly.pdbx_seq_one_letter_code
_entity_poly.pdbx_strand_id
1 'polypeptide(L)'
;MELRSQAVRKLAPENDPLKIGMGWKVDDLAKPQIMVESTFGDSHPGSAHLDQFVKEAVQAVNDNGGKAARYFATDMCDGIAQGHDGINYSLPHRDAIVNLVEAQANASVYDGGVFIASCDKSVPAMLMSIGRLKDMSAIVVTGGVMEAHTLPKEYVVNDPACAINELLTLEQIGKFDAWEKTGVIPNSQLDYYKHNACPSCGACSFMGTASTMQIMAEALGLMLPGTALMPATAPELKQAAYDAGKQLMELVKKGITAKDIVTKKSFENAIMVHAAISGSTNATMHLPAIAHEFGIEIDADTFDRMHRGAHYLLNIRPSGDWPAQYFYYAGGVPRVMEEIKSMLHLDVMTVTGKTLGENLEELKKNGFYQHCDAILAEKTAGFARPVSREDIIHSFDNAKGTDGSIAILKGNLAPEGCVIKHTACPKNMFEATLRAKPYDSEEACISAVLHGEVKPGDAIFIRYEGPRGSGMPEMFYTGEAICADPKLASSVALITDGRFSGASRGPVIGHVSPEAAVGGPIALVEPDDLIQIDVHNRKLAIVGVKGEPKTPEEMDAILAERRANWKPKAPKYTKGLLKLYSQHAVSPMKGAYME
;
A
#
# COMPACT_ATOMS: atom_id res chain seq x y z
N MET A 1 -34.74 1.44 -13.28
CA MET A 1 -34.67 1.10 -11.84
C MET A 1 -34.97 2.38 -11.05
N GLU A 2 -35.74 2.30 -9.95
CA GLU A 2 -35.98 3.47 -9.11
C GLU A 2 -34.70 3.83 -8.37
N LEU A 3 -34.33 5.11 -8.34
CA LEU A 3 -33.16 5.59 -7.60
C LEU A 3 -33.38 5.45 -6.08
N ARG A 4 -32.38 5.00 -5.34
CA ARG A 4 -32.44 4.80 -3.88
C ARG A 4 -32.79 6.11 -3.16
N SER A 5 -32.17 7.22 -3.58
CA SER A 5 -32.46 8.55 -3.03
C SER A 5 -33.92 8.97 -3.22
N GLN A 6 -34.53 8.63 -4.34
CA GLN A 6 -35.93 8.98 -4.63
C GLN A 6 -36.92 8.10 -3.83
N ALA A 7 -36.58 6.82 -3.62
CA ALA A 7 -37.38 5.95 -2.77
C ALA A 7 -37.43 6.47 -1.31
N VAL A 8 -36.29 6.90 -0.77
CA VAL A 8 -36.22 7.46 0.60
C VAL A 8 -37.00 8.77 0.72
N ARG A 9 -36.98 9.65 -0.28
CA ARG A 9 -37.77 10.89 -0.30
C ARG A 9 -39.28 10.64 -0.18
N LYS A 10 -39.76 9.54 -0.75
CA LYS A 10 -41.19 9.15 -0.63
C LYS A 10 -41.55 8.66 0.76
N LEU A 11 -40.59 8.04 1.47
CA LEU A 11 -40.79 7.53 2.83
C LEU A 11 -40.63 8.60 3.90
N ALA A 12 -39.72 9.56 3.68
CA ALA A 12 -39.35 10.61 4.62
C ALA A 12 -39.43 11.99 3.95
N PRO A 13 -40.61 12.63 3.92
CA PRO A 13 -40.82 13.90 3.22
C PRO A 13 -40.01 15.05 3.80
N GLU A 14 -39.52 14.96 5.02
CA GLU A 14 -38.61 15.93 5.67
C GLU A 14 -37.25 16.05 4.96
N ASN A 15 -36.87 15.07 4.13
CA ASN A 15 -35.64 15.15 3.32
C ASN A 15 -35.61 16.38 2.43
N ASP A 16 -36.72 16.73 1.80
CA ASP A 16 -36.79 17.84 0.85
C ASP A 16 -36.51 19.20 1.50
N PRO A 17 -37.22 19.64 2.55
CA PRO A 17 -36.94 20.91 3.21
C PRO A 17 -35.56 20.95 3.87
N LEU A 18 -35.02 19.83 4.39
CA LEU A 18 -33.67 19.78 4.93
C LEU A 18 -32.60 20.01 3.85
N LYS A 19 -32.78 19.40 2.67
CA LYS A 19 -31.87 19.62 1.53
C LYS A 19 -31.97 21.04 0.97
N ILE A 20 -33.16 21.59 0.87
CA ILE A 20 -33.37 23.00 0.50
C ILE A 20 -32.68 23.93 1.52
N GLY A 21 -32.80 23.65 2.83
CA GLY A 21 -32.13 24.39 3.90
C GLY A 21 -30.61 24.41 3.81
N MET A 22 -29.98 23.39 3.22
CA MET A 22 -28.54 23.38 2.94
C MET A 22 -28.15 23.97 1.57
N GLY A 23 -29.11 24.60 0.86
CA GLY A 23 -28.87 25.35 -0.39
C GLY A 23 -29.14 24.58 -1.69
N TRP A 24 -29.81 23.41 -1.65
CA TRP A 24 -30.26 22.73 -2.86
C TRP A 24 -31.47 23.45 -3.45
N LYS A 25 -31.55 23.49 -4.77
CA LYS A 25 -32.76 23.98 -5.49
C LYS A 25 -33.80 22.88 -5.53
N VAL A 26 -35.07 23.27 -5.68
CA VAL A 26 -36.19 22.32 -5.80
C VAL A 26 -35.95 21.32 -6.94
N ASP A 27 -35.44 21.78 -8.07
CA ASP A 27 -35.15 20.93 -9.24
C ASP A 27 -33.98 19.94 -8.98
N ASP A 28 -33.13 20.22 -7.99
CA ASP A 28 -32.03 19.30 -7.62
C ASP A 28 -32.56 18.04 -6.90
N LEU A 29 -33.69 18.14 -6.22
CA LEU A 29 -34.22 17.06 -5.41
C LEU A 29 -34.61 15.81 -6.21
N ALA A 30 -35.01 15.98 -7.48
CA ALA A 30 -35.40 14.89 -8.36
C ALA A 30 -34.21 14.24 -9.10
N LYS A 31 -33.02 14.84 -9.03
CA LYS A 31 -31.81 14.33 -9.68
C LYS A 31 -31.25 13.13 -8.94
N PRO A 32 -30.46 12.25 -9.60
CA PRO A 32 -29.59 11.30 -8.89
C PRO A 32 -28.69 12.02 -7.89
N GLN A 33 -28.66 11.53 -6.66
CA GLN A 33 -27.89 12.12 -5.57
C GLN A 33 -26.56 11.37 -5.42
N ILE A 34 -25.45 12.09 -5.56
CA ILE A 34 -24.11 11.52 -5.65
C ILE A 34 -23.26 11.98 -4.47
N MET A 35 -22.68 11.02 -3.76
CA MET A 35 -21.68 11.25 -2.75
C MET A 35 -20.32 11.53 -3.41
N VAL A 36 -19.66 12.62 -3.04
CA VAL A 36 -18.26 12.88 -3.36
C VAL A 36 -17.49 12.87 -2.04
N GLU A 37 -16.90 11.72 -1.76
CA GLU A 37 -16.15 11.48 -0.51
C GLU A 37 -14.66 11.69 -0.74
N SER A 38 -13.98 12.34 0.19
CA SER A 38 -12.54 12.57 0.09
C SER A 38 -11.85 12.56 1.44
N THR A 39 -10.58 12.16 1.44
CA THR A 39 -9.69 12.31 2.58
C THR A 39 -8.86 13.60 2.53
N PHE A 40 -9.41 14.65 1.93
CA PHE A 40 -8.79 15.99 1.91
C PHE A 40 -8.54 16.51 3.33
N GLY A 41 -7.38 17.15 3.51
CA GLY A 41 -6.99 17.84 4.74
C GLY A 41 -5.54 18.32 4.66
N ASP A 42 -5.21 19.41 5.34
CA ASP A 42 -3.89 20.07 5.29
C ASP A 42 -2.82 19.37 6.16
N SER A 43 -2.99 18.06 6.45
CA SER A 43 -2.12 17.35 7.36
C SER A 43 -0.83 16.82 6.70
N HIS A 44 -0.85 16.55 5.38
CA HIS A 44 0.32 16.01 4.66
C HIS A 44 0.20 16.20 3.14
N PRO A 45 1.33 16.06 2.38
CA PRO A 45 1.33 16.30 0.93
C PRO A 45 0.40 15.38 0.13
N GLY A 46 0.10 14.17 0.64
CA GLY A 46 -0.79 13.22 -0.02
C GLY A 46 -2.27 13.61 0.05
N SER A 47 -2.69 14.49 0.98
CA SER A 47 -4.09 14.88 1.16
C SER A 47 -4.38 16.34 0.84
N ALA A 48 -3.41 17.24 1.06
CA ALA A 48 -3.62 18.68 1.04
C ALA A 48 -4.11 19.26 -0.30
N HIS A 49 -3.94 18.54 -1.40
CA HIS A 49 -4.35 18.97 -2.74
C HIS A 49 -5.66 18.31 -3.24
N LEU A 50 -6.26 17.39 -2.49
CA LEU A 50 -7.41 16.60 -2.97
C LEU A 50 -8.68 17.43 -3.15
N ASP A 51 -8.79 18.62 -2.52
CA ASP A 51 -9.94 19.51 -2.66
C ASP A 51 -10.17 19.97 -4.11
N GLN A 52 -9.11 20.07 -4.93
CA GLN A 52 -9.21 20.42 -6.33
C GLN A 52 -9.90 19.30 -7.14
N PHE A 53 -9.62 18.04 -6.83
CA PHE A 53 -10.29 16.88 -7.47
C PHE A 53 -11.74 16.75 -7.02
N VAL A 54 -12.03 17.09 -5.75
CA VAL A 54 -13.41 17.19 -5.26
C VAL A 54 -14.20 18.22 -6.05
N LYS A 55 -13.62 19.38 -6.36
CA LYS A 55 -14.27 20.43 -7.16
C LYS A 55 -14.59 19.94 -8.57
N GLU A 56 -13.64 19.29 -9.23
CA GLU A 56 -13.80 18.75 -10.58
C GLU A 56 -14.89 17.63 -10.62
N ALA A 57 -14.85 16.70 -9.67
CA ALA A 57 -15.84 15.63 -9.58
C ALA A 57 -17.25 16.18 -9.31
N VAL A 58 -17.39 17.15 -8.40
CA VAL A 58 -18.67 17.83 -8.13
C VAL A 58 -19.20 18.54 -9.37
N GLN A 59 -18.34 19.26 -10.08
CA GLN A 59 -18.71 19.96 -11.31
C GLN A 59 -19.20 18.96 -12.36
N ALA A 60 -18.45 17.86 -12.58
CA ALA A 60 -18.81 16.83 -13.55
C ALA A 60 -20.14 16.15 -13.25
N VAL A 61 -20.41 15.80 -11.98
CA VAL A 61 -21.69 15.23 -11.56
C VAL A 61 -22.84 16.19 -11.86
N ASN A 62 -22.69 17.47 -11.49
CA ASN A 62 -23.74 18.47 -11.71
C ASN A 62 -23.98 18.76 -13.21
N ASP A 63 -22.92 18.82 -14.02
CA ASP A 63 -23.00 19.04 -15.47
C ASP A 63 -23.67 17.86 -16.20
N ASN A 64 -23.58 16.65 -15.65
CA ASN A 64 -24.15 15.43 -16.25
C ASN A 64 -25.49 14.98 -15.61
N GLY A 65 -26.20 15.93 -14.98
CA GLY A 65 -27.59 15.74 -14.54
C GLY A 65 -27.76 15.13 -13.15
N GLY A 66 -26.67 14.97 -12.37
CA GLY A 66 -26.71 14.57 -10.96
C GLY A 66 -26.78 15.76 -10.01
N LYS A 67 -26.81 15.46 -8.72
CA LYS A 67 -26.61 16.44 -7.64
C LYS A 67 -25.57 15.89 -6.67
N ALA A 68 -24.41 16.54 -6.62
CA ALA A 68 -23.30 16.13 -5.75
C ALA A 68 -23.45 16.67 -4.34
N ALA A 69 -23.06 15.84 -3.35
CA ALA A 69 -22.88 16.21 -1.95
C ALA A 69 -21.46 15.81 -1.51
N ARG A 70 -20.72 16.76 -0.93
CA ARG A 70 -19.33 16.58 -0.52
C ARG A 70 -19.25 16.12 0.93
N TYR A 71 -18.38 15.13 1.16
CA TYR A 71 -18.02 14.67 2.50
C TYR A 71 -16.51 14.50 2.63
N PHE A 72 -16.01 14.55 3.86
CA PHE A 72 -14.60 14.48 4.14
C PHE A 72 -14.34 13.60 5.34
N ALA A 73 -13.65 12.48 5.13
CA ALA A 73 -12.94 11.79 6.19
C ALA A 73 -11.55 12.41 6.33
N THR A 74 -10.91 12.25 7.48
CA THR A 74 -9.53 12.72 7.66
C THR A 74 -8.54 11.66 7.20
N ASP A 75 -7.32 12.06 6.86
CA ASP A 75 -6.21 11.17 6.57
C ASP A 75 -5.01 11.47 7.48
N MET A 76 -4.09 10.50 7.61
CA MET A 76 -2.83 10.65 8.32
C MET A 76 -1.67 10.18 7.44
N CYS A 77 -0.49 10.75 7.67
CA CYS A 77 0.71 10.35 6.97
C CYS A 77 1.56 9.42 7.82
N ASP A 78 1.83 8.22 7.31
CA ASP A 78 2.73 7.29 7.98
C ASP A 78 4.14 7.90 8.15
N GLY A 79 4.64 8.62 7.14
CA GLY A 79 5.94 9.27 7.22
C GLY A 79 6.06 10.34 8.32
N ILE A 80 5.01 11.14 8.55
CA ILE A 80 4.98 12.13 9.64
C ILE A 80 4.81 11.44 11.00
N ALA A 81 4.10 10.31 11.03
CA ALA A 81 3.85 9.55 12.25
C ALA A 81 5.01 8.63 12.67
N GLN A 82 6.02 8.43 11.83
CA GLN A 82 7.20 7.64 12.16
C GLN A 82 8.01 8.24 13.33
N GLY A 83 8.63 7.36 14.13
CA GLY A 83 9.50 7.76 15.24
C GLY A 83 8.78 8.15 16.53
N HIS A 84 7.47 7.96 16.62
CA HIS A 84 6.69 8.14 17.85
C HIS A 84 5.40 7.30 17.81
N ASP A 85 4.70 7.20 18.94
CA ASP A 85 3.48 6.38 19.09
C ASP A 85 2.33 6.75 18.12
N GLY A 86 2.43 7.83 17.38
CA GLY A 86 1.47 8.21 16.33
C GLY A 86 1.33 7.17 15.23
N ILE A 87 2.41 6.44 14.91
CA ILE A 87 2.40 5.40 13.88
C ILE A 87 1.47 4.22 14.24
N ASN A 88 1.21 4.01 15.52
CA ASN A 88 0.28 2.96 15.99
C ASN A 88 -1.16 3.20 15.54
N TYR A 89 -1.53 4.44 15.23
CA TYR A 89 -2.85 4.80 14.70
C TYR A 89 -2.99 4.52 13.20
N SER A 90 -1.91 4.30 12.47
CA SER A 90 -1.91 4.23 11.02
C SER A 90 -2.88 3.17 10.48
N LEU A 91 -2.75 1.91 10.87
CA LEU A 91 -3.65 0.86 10.39
C LEU A 91 -5.07 0.94 11.00
N PRO A 92 -5.23 1.20 12.31
CA PRO A 92 -6.55 1.44 12.90
C PRO A 92 -7.32 2.59 12.25
N HIS A 93 -6.62 3.60 11.73
CA HIS A 93 -7.23 4.73 11.02
C HIS A 93 -7.90 4.31 9.71
N ARG A 94 -7.38 3.31 9.00
CA ARG A 94 -8.04 2.72 7.83
C ARG A 94 -9.49 2.33 8.16
N ASP A 95 -9.68 1.57 9.22
CA ASP A 95 -11.00 1.08 9.61
C ASP A 95 -11.89 2.19 10.20
N ALA A 96 -11.28 3.20 10.83
CA ALA A 96 -12.01 4.39 11.28
C ALA A 96 -12.61 5.17 10.10
N ILE A 97 -11.86 5.35 9.00
CA ILE A 97 -12.36 5.96 7.76
C ILE A 97 -13.53 5.13 7.21
N VAL A 98 -13.36 3.81 7.10
CA VAL A 98 -14.41 2.92 6.58
C VAL A 98 -15.73 3.08 7.35
N ASN A 99 -15.65 3.06 8.68
CA ASN A 99 -16.83 3.19 9.55
C ASN A 99 -17.51 4.57 9.41
N LEU A 100 -16.71 5.63 9.25
CA LEU A 100 -17.24 6.99 9.05
C LEU A 100 -17.95 7.12 7.71
N VAL A 101 -17.32 6.67 6.63
CA VAL A 101 -17.87 6.72 5.26
C VAL A 101 -19.14 5.86 5.16
N GLU A 102 -19.14 4.65 5.70
CA GLU A 102 -20.32 3.77 5.75
C GLU A 102 -21.49 4.43 6.49
N ALA A 103 -21.25 4.97 7.68
CA ALA A 103 -22.28 5.62 8.48
C ALA A 103 -22.92 6.78 7.72
N GLN A 104 -22.11 7.64 7.09
CA GLN A 104 -22.58 8.80 6.34
C GLN A 104 -23.34 8.40 5.07
N ALA A 105 -22.83 7.43 4.32
CA ALA A 105 -23.46 6.98 3.08
C ALA A 105 -24.82 6.31 3.31
N ASN A 106 -24.96 5.53 4.38
CA ASN A 106 -26.23 4.86 4.72
C ASN A 106 -27.24 5.81 5.37
N ALA A 107 -26.77 6.78 6.17
CA ALA A 107 -27.66 7.77 6.78
C ALA A 107 -28.30 8.71 5.76
N SER A 108 -27.57 9.10 4.71
CA SER A 108 -28.05 10.08 3.72
C SER A 108 -28.59 9.45 2.44
N VAL A 109 -28.30 8.21 2.16
CA VAL A 109 -28.71 7.40 1.00
C VAL A 109 -28.42 8.05 -0.37
N TYR A 110 -27.39 7.53 -1.03
CA TYR A 110 -26.93 8.00 -2.35
C TYR A 110 -27.16 6.96 -3.45
N ASP A 111 -27.20 7.42 -4.70
CA ASP A 111 -27.37 6.60 -5.90
C ASP A 111 -26.02 6.19 -6.50
N GLY A 112 -24.96 6.93 -6.17
CA GLY A 112 -23.60 6.65 -6.59
C GLY A 112 -22.58 7.42 -5.76
N GLY A 113 -21.29 7.06 -5.88
CA GLY A 113 -20.20 7.72 -5.16
C GLY A 113 -18.91 7.85 -5.94
N VAL A 114 -18.28 9.05 -5.87
CA VAL A 114 -16.89 9.28 -6.25
C VAL A 114 -16.05 9.28 -4.98
N PHE A 115 -15.03 8.42 -4.91
CA PHE A 115 -14.17 8.24 -3.75
C PHE A 115 -12.76 8.74 -4.07
N ILE A 116 -12.30 9.78 -3.35
CA ILE A 116 -11.07 10.52 -3.65
C ILE A 116 -10.09 10.35 -2.49
N ALA A 117 -8.98 9.65 -2.73
CA ALA A 117 -7.94 9.37 -1.73
C ALA A 117 -6.56 9.24 -2.38
N SER A 118 -5.48 9.27 -1.60
CA SER A 118 -4.13 9.22 -2.18
C SER A 118 -3.15 8.36 -1.38
N CYS A 119 -3.29 8.26 -0.08
CA CYS A 119 -2.23 7.78 0.80
C CYS A 119 -2.45 6.33 1.27
N ASP A 120 -1.51 5.83 2.09
CA ASP A 120 -1.31 4.43 2.48
C ASP A 120 -2.55 3.75 3.03
N LYS A 121 -3.36 4.47 3.81
CA LYS A 121 -4.54 3.90 4.48
C LYS A 121 -5.83 4.40 3.89
N SER A 122 -5.83 5.62 3.32
CA SER A 122 -7.03 6.20 2.74
C SER A 122 -7.49 5.50 1.46
N VAL A 123 -6.57 5.10 0.57
CA VAL A 123 -6.96 4.36 -0.65
C VAL A 123 -7.58 3.00 -0.30
N PRO A 124 -6.94 2.12 0.51
CA PRO A 124 -7.60 0.88 0.92
C PRO A 124 -8.88 1.10 1.73
N ALA A 125 -8.96 2.16 2.55
CA ALA A 125 -10.21 2.49 3.27
C ALA A 125 -11.35 2.83 2.33
N MET A 126 -11.11 3.63 1.28
CA MET A 126 -12.13 3.92 0.27
C MET A 126 -12.56 2.67 -0.49
N LEU A 127 -11.62 1.78 -0.83
CA LEU A 127 -11.95 0.49 -1.47
C LEU A 127 -12.78 -0.43 -0.56
N MET A 128 -12.46 -0.49 0.74
CA MET A 128 -13.27 -1.20 1.74
C MET A 128 -14.66 -0.56 1.87
N SER A 129 -14.74 0.78 1.92
CA SER A 129 -16.02 1.51 1.98
C SER A 129 -16.90 1.20 0.77
N ILE A 130 -16.32 1.14 -0.44
CA ILE A 130 -17.02 0.73 -1.66
C ILE A 130 -17.52 -0.71 -1.50
N GLY A 131 -16.75 -1.62 -0.88
CA GLY A 131 -17.17 -2.99 -0.59
C GLY A 131 -18.41 -3.07 0.30
N ARG A 132 -18.48 -2.24 1.36
CA ARG A 132 -19.68 -2.12 2.21
C ARG A 132 -20.87 -1.50 1.47
N LEU A 133 -20.61 -0.68 0.47
CA LEU A 133 -21.60 0.01 -0.38
C LEU A 133 -21.73 -0.64 -1.77
N LYS A 134 -21.38 -1.91 -1.91
CA LYS A 134 -21.22 -2.61 -3.21
C LYS A 134 -22.45 -2.62 -4.13
N ASP A 135 -23.63 -2.36 -3.57
CA ASP A 135 -24.89 -2.23 -4.34
C ASP A 135 -25.10 -0.82 -4.91
N MET A 136 -24.12 0.07 -4.77
CA MET A 136 -24.08 1.42 -5.31
C MET A 136 -23.06 1.51 -6.46
N SER A 137 -23.32 2.36 -7.46
CA SER A 137 -22.32 2.71 -8.46
C SER A 137 -21.17 3.47 -7.81
N ALA A 138 -19.92 3.10 -8.09
CA ALA A 138 -18.76 3.72 -7.47
C ALA A 138 -17.60 3.87 -8.47
N ILE A 139 -16.81 4.93 -8.29
CA ILE A 139 -15.57 5.18 -9.00
C ILE A 139 -14.54 5.81 -8.05
N VAL A 140 -13.27 5.43 -8.21
CA VAL A 140 -12.16 5.95 -7.42
C VAL A 140 -11.37 6.97 -8.24
N VAL A 141 -10.96 8.05 -7.58
CA VAL A 141 -9.98 9.01 -8.10
C VAL A 141 -8.83 9.06 -7.10
N THR A 142 -7.62 8.82 -7.57
CA THR A 142 -6.44 8.91 -6.70
C THR A 142 -5.72 10.25 -6.86
N GLY A 143 -5.10 10.71 -5.77
CA GLY A 143 -4.41 11.99 -5.74
C GLY A 143 -3.07 12.02 -6.48
N GLY A 144 -2.69 10.91 -7.12
CA GLY A 144 -1.43 10.82 -7.85
C GLY A 144 -0.21 10.73 -6.95
N VAL A 145 0.96 10.90 -7.55
CA VAL A 145 2.26 10.75 -6.91
C VAL A 145 3.03 12.07 -6.95
N MET A 146 3.84 12.36 -5.92
CA MET A 146 4.73 13.53 -5.94
C MET A 146 5.87 13.33 -6.94
N GLU A 147 6.40 14.43 -7.44
CA GLU A 147 7.58 14.42 -8.31
C GLU A 147 8.87 14.17 -7.51
N ALA A 148 9.90 13.68 -8.16
CA ALA A 148 11.25 13.66 -7.63
C ALA A 148 11.94 14.99 -7.93
N HIS A 149 12.84 15.42 -7.04
CA HIS A 149 13.66 16.59 -7.26
C HIS A 149 14.93 16.23 -8.08
N THR A 150 15.20 16.98 -9.15
CA THR A 150 16.45 16.81 -9.89
C THR A 150 17.57 17.57 -9.19
N LEU A 151 18.58 16.83 -8.72
CA LEU A 151 19.72 17.41 -8.00
C LEU A 151 20.64 18.21 -8.92
N PRO A 152 21.08 19.43 -8.52
CA PRO A 152 22.24 20.07 -9.09
C PRO A 152 23.50 19.18 -8.96
N LYS A 153 24.42 19.28 -9.92
CA LYS A 153 25.59 18.40 -9.99
C LYS A 153 26.43 18.36 -8.71
N GLU A 154 26.55 19.49 -8.01
CA GLU A 154 27.30 19.64 -6.77
C GLU A 154 26.68 18.89 -5.58
N TYR A 155 25.39 18.52 -5.67
CA TYR A 155 24.67 17.76 -4.65
C TYR A 155 24.49 16.28 -5.00
N VAL A 156 24.92 15.85 -6.19
CA VAL A 156 24.86 14.43 -6.58
C VAL A 156 25.93 13.64 -5.83
N VAL A 157 25.50 12.66 -5.04
CA VAL A 157 26.41 11.70 -4.38
C VAL A 157 26.19 10.33 -5.00
N ASN A 158 27.30 9.67 -5.35
CA ASN A 158 27.24 8.33 -5.91
C ASN A 158 26.80 7.31 -4.85
N ASP A 159 25.57 6.84 -4.97
CA ASP A 159 25.03 5.75 -4.17
C ASP A 159 25.18 4.44 -4.96
N PRO A 160 26.05 3.50 -4.55
CA PRO A 160 26.26 2.25 -5.28
C PRO A 160 25.00 1.35 -5.30
N ALA A 161 24.02 1.63 -4.44
CA ALA A 161 22.76 0.90 -4.39
C ALA A 161 21.67 1.46 -5.32
N CYS A 162 21.98 2.54 -6.09
CA CYS A 162 21.03 3.19 -6.99
C CYS A 162 21.75 3.64 -8.27
N ALA A 163 21.24 3.27 -9.43
CA ALA A 163 21.84 3.68 -10.71
C ALA A 163 21.48 5.12 -11.13
N ILE A 164 20.40 5.69 -10.56
CA ILE A 164 19.92 7.06 -10.86
C ILE A 164 20.14 7.94 -9.64
N ASN A 165 21.29 8.59 -9.57
CA ASN A 165 21.68 9.42 -8.42
C ASN A 165 21.27 10.89 -8.56
N GLU A 166 20.83 11.32 -9.73
CA GLU A 166 20.41 12.70 -10.01
C GLU A 166 19.00 13.03 -9.50
N LEU A 167 18.22 12.01 -9.14
CA LEU A 167 16.84 12.17 -8.69
C LEU A 167 16.72 11.90 -7.18
N LEU A 168 16.35 12.94 -6.44
CA LEU A 168 16.12 12.89 -5.00
C LEU A 168 14.65 12.57 -4.70
N THR A 169 14.43 11.65 -3.77
CA THR A 169 13.11 11.26 -3.26
C THR A 169 13.13 11.09 -1.75
N LEU A 170 11.95 11.14 -1.12
CA LEU A 170 11.79 11.19 0.34
C LEU A 170 12.43 9.99 1.06
N GLU A 171 12.31 8.78 0.51
CA GLU A 171 12.80 7.55 1.16
C GLU A 171 14.34 7.50 1.31
N GLN A 172 15.06 8.38 0.63
CA GLN A 172 16.52 8.46 0.73
C GLN A 172 16.99 9.27 1.96
N ILE A 173 16.10 10.08 2.56
CA ILE A 173 16.49 11.03 3.62
C ILE A 173 17.04 10.31 4.85
N GLY A 174 16.46 9.16 5.26
CA GLY A 174 16.99 8.39 6.39
C GLY A 174 18.43 7.92 6.16
N LYS A 175 18.73 7.45 4.94
CA LYS A 175 20.09 7.08 4.54
C LYS A 175 21.04 8.27 4.53
N PHE A 176 20.62 9.41 4.01
CA PHE A 176 21.47 10.61 3.97
C PHE A 176 21.71 11.19 5.37
N ASP A 177 20.75 11.07 6.29
CA ASP A 177 20.93 11.43 7.70
C ASP A 177 22.01 10.54 8.36
N ALA A 178 22.00 9.23 8.07
CA ALA A 178 23.08 8.35 8.54
C ALA A 178 24.44 8.68 7.91
N TRP A 179 24.48 9.07 6.64
CA TRP A 179 25.71 9.50 5.95
C TRP A 179 26.26 10.81 6.50
N GLU A 180 25.43 11.75 6.92
CA GLU A 180 25.86 12.95 7.62
C GLU A 180 26.50 12.60 8.96
N LYS A 181 25.85 11.77 9.77
CA LYS A 181 26.37 11.32 11.08
C LYS A 181 27.69 10.56 10.99
N THR A 182 27.95 9.90 9.87
CA THR A 182 29.21 9.17 9.61
C THR A 182 30.23 9.98 8.83
N GLY A 183 29.93 11.25 8.49
CA GLY A 183 30.86 12.17 7.81
C GLY A 183 31.02 11.91 6.33
N VAL A 184 30.12 11.16 5.68
CA VAL A 184 30.11 10.93 4.22
C VAL A 184 29.66 12.18 3.48
N ILE A 185 28.66 12.89 4.02
CA ILE A 185 28.20 14.19 3.49
C ILE A 185 28.20 15.24 4.62
N PRO A 186 28.35 16.54 4.29
CA PRO A 186 28.24 17.61 5.28
C PRO A 186 26.79 17.91 5.63
N ASN A 187 26.54 18.53 6.81
CA ASN A 187 25.20 18.92 7.27
C ASN A 187 24.48 19.84 6.29
N SER A 188 25.20 20.77 5.66
CA SER A 188 24.59 21.68 4.66
C SER A 188 24.01 20.95 3.45
N GLN A 189 24.57 19.81 3.08
CA GLN A 189 24.05 18.97 2.00
C GLN A 189 22.81 18.19 2.46
N LEU A 190 22.81 17.65 3.68
CA LEU A 190 21.63 17.02 4.27
C LEU A 190 20.46 18.02 4.38
N ASP A 191 20.72 19.25 4.82
CA ASP A 191 19.71 20.31 4.89
C ASP A 191 19.12 20.61 3.51
N TYR A 192 19.96 20.67 2.47
CA TYR A 192 19.50 20.82 1.09
C TYR A 192 18.55 19.69 0.71
N TYR A 193 18.90 18.43 0.99
CA TYR A 193 18.06 17.28 0.68
C TYR A 193 16.72 17.33 1.44
N LYS A 194 16.73 17.62 2.74
CA LYS A 194 15.51 17.75 3.55
C LYS A 194 14.54 18.80 3.00
N HIS A 195 15.07 19.89 2.44
CA HIS A 195 14.25 20.97 1.89
C HIS A 195 13.69 20.66 0.48
N ASN A 196 14.24 19.66 -0.22
CA ASN A 196 13.90 19.40 -1.62
C ASN A 196 13.37 17.99 -1.90
N ALA A 197 13.36 17.08 -0.92
CA ALA A 197 12.92 15.68 -1.13
C ALA A 197 11.41 15.51 -1.38
N CYS A 198 10.60 16.53 -1.06
CA CYS A 198 9.16 16.59 -1.35
C CYS A 198 8.84 17.85 -2.13
N PRO A 199 9.16 17.93 -3.43
CA PRO A 199 9.03 19.17 -4.21
C PRO A 199 7.59 19.48 -4.62
N SER A 200 6.65 18.56 -4.43
CA SER A 200 5.24 18.72 -4.80
C SER A 200 4.29 17.97 -3.85
N CYS A 201 2.99 18.22 -3.99
CA CYS A 201 1.96 17.38 -3.42
C CYS A 201 1.93 15.99 -4.08
N GLY A 202 1.11 15.08 -3.54
CA GLY A 202 0.95 13.71 -4.00
C GLY A 202 1.42 12.67 -2.99
N ALA A 203 1.19 11.39 -3.27
CA ALA A 203 1.76 10.28 -2.53
C ALA A 203 3.28 10.20 -2.73
N CYS A 204 3.98 9.47 -1.84
CA CYS A 204 5.44 9.34 -1.92
C CYS A 204 5.90 8.79 -3.28
N SER A 205 7.02 9.32 -3.81
CA SER A 205 7.52 9.03 -5.16
C SER A 205 8.31 7.72 -5.28
N PHE A 206 7.91 6.68 -4.55
CA PHE A 206 8.45 5.32 -4.63
C PHE A 206 7.32 4.28 -4.56
N MET A 207 7.60 3.00 -4.86
CA MET A 207 6.63 1.91 -4.80
C MET A 207 6.38 1.47 -3.34
N GLY A 208 5.87 2.42 -2.55
CA GLY A 208 5.35 2.20 -1.21
C GLY A 208 3.89 1.72 -1.24
N THR A 209 3.26 1.72 -0.07
CA THR A 209 1.86 1.27 0.07
C THR A 209 0.89 2.18 -0.66
N ALA A 210 1.09 3.52 -0.58
CA ALA A 210 0.25 4.48 -1.28
C ALA A 210 0.24 4.24 -2.80
N SER A 211 1.42 4.21 -3.43
CA SER A 211 1.55 3.95 -4.87
C SER A 211 1.01 2.57 -5.25
N THR A 212 1.31 1.53 -4.45
CA THR A 212 0.77 0.19 -4.67
C THR A 212 -0.75 0.19 -4.65
N MET A 213 -1.39 0.81 -3.65
CA MET A 213 -2.84 0.76 -3.51
C MET A 213 -3.56 1.63 -4.55
N GLN A 214 -2.96 2.72 -5.04
CA GLN A 214 -3.48 3.45 -6.21
C GLN A 214 -3.50 2.55 -7.46
N ILE A 215 -2.41 1.80 -7.70
CA ILE A 215 -2.35 0.82 -8.80
C ILE A 215 -3.38 -0.30 -8.59
N MET A 216 -3.55 -0.80 -7.37
CA MET A 216 -4.55 -1.84 -7.07
C MET A 216 -5.99 -1.35 -7.32
N ALA A 217 -6.31 -0.09 -7.04
CA ALA A 217 -7.63 0.48 -7.34
C ALA A 217 -7.92 0.49 -8.85
N GLU A 218 -6.93 0.80 -9.68
CA GLU A 218 -7.03 0.69 -11.15
C GLU A 218 -7.11 -0.78 -11.58
N ALA A 219 -6.28 -1.65 -11.04
CA ALA A 219 -6.25 -3.07 -11.38
C ALA A 219 -7.53 -3.83 -11.02
N LEU A 220 -8.23 -3.40 -9.96
CA LEU A 220 -9.56 -3.90 -9.59
C LEU A 220 -10.67 -3.40 -10.54
N GLY A 221 -10.37 -2.50 -11.47
CA GLY A 221 -11.32 -1.93 -12.42
C GLY A 221 -12.14 -0.76 -11.87
N LEU A 222 -11.80 -0.19 -10.69
CA LEU A 222 -12.54 0.89 -10.03
C LEU A 222 -12.07 2.31 -10.39
N MET A 223 -11.03 2.45 -11.22
CA MET A 223 -10.51 3.73 -11.72
C MET A 223 -10.57 3.79 -13.25
N LEU A 224 -10.53 5.00 -13.79
CA LEU A 224 -10.31 5.19 -15.22
C LEU A 224 -8.92 4.67 -15.62
N PRO A 225 -8.80 3.91 -16.72
CA PRO A 225 -7.53 3.31 -17.13
C PRO A 225 -6.44 4.34 -17.38
N GLY A 226 -5.23 4.06 -16.87
CA GLY A 226 -4.05 4.90 -17.06
C GLY A 226 -3.97 6.12 -16.14
N THR A 227 -4.80 6.20 -15.09
CA THR A 227 -4.81 7.36 -14.18
C THR A 227 -4.04 7.15 -12.87
N ALA A 228 -3.71 5.90 -12.51
CA ALA A 228 -2.91 5.63 -11.33
C ALA A 228 -1.47 6.14 -11.49
N LEU A 229 -0.96 6.80 -10.45
CA LEU A 229 0.38 7.39 -10.35
C LEU A 229 0.69 8.48 -11.40
N MET A 230 -0.33 9.12 -11.98
CA MET A 230 -0.07 10.42 -12.61
C MET A 230 0.60 11.35 -11.59
N PRO A 231 1.56 12.20 -11.99
CA PRO A 231 2.06 13.25 -11.11
C PRO A 231 0.89 14.10 -10.57
N ALA A 232 0.89 14.34 -9.26
CA ALA A 232 -0.20 15.10 -8.61
C ALA A 232 -0.34 16.54 -9.13
N THR A 233 0.73 17.05 -9.76
CA THR A 233 0.80 18.38 -10.39
C THR A 233 0.31 18.38 -11.84
N ALA A 234 0.09 17.22 -12.46
CA ALA A 234 -0.32 17.11 -13.86
C ALA A 234 -1.75 17.65 -14.07
N PRO A 235 -1.97 18.57 -15.05
CA PRO A 235 -3.32 19.04 -15.37
C PRO A 235 -4.27 17.92 -15.78
N GLU A 236 -3.75 16.87 -16.38
CA GLU A 236 -4.48 15.69 -16.83
C GLU A 236 -5.13 14.95 -15.66
N LEU A 237 -4.57 15.00 -14.44
CA LEU A 237 -5.16 14.38 -13.27
C LEU A 237 -6.45 15.11 -12.82
N LYS A 238 -6.50 16.44 -12.97
CA LYS A 238 -7.73 17.21 -12.72
C LYS A 238 -8.81 16.84 -13.75
N GLN A 239 -8.41 16.73 -15.03
CA GLN A 239 -9.33 16.28 -16.08
C GLN A 239 -9.84 14.86 -15.81
N ALA A 240 -8.97 13.95 -15.34
CA ALA A 240 -9.35 12.60 -14.96
C ALA A 240 -10.37 12.58 -13.81
N ALA A 241 -10.27 13.50 -12.84
CA ALA A 241 -11.27 13.65 -11.78
C ALA A 241 -12.64 14.12 -12.31
N TYR A 242 -12.64 15.07 -13.25
CA TYR A 242 -13.87 15.47 -13.97
C TYR A 242 -14.46 14.29 -14.76
N ASP A 243 -13.63 13.60 -15.55
CA ASP A 243 -14.07 12.47 -16.37
C ASP A 243 -14.60 11.32 -15.51
N ALA A 244 -14.02 11.08 -14.33
CA ALA A 244 -14.52 10.10 -13.37
C ALA A 244 -15.93 10.47 -12.85
N GLY A 245 -16.16 11.73 -12.49
CA GLY A 245 -17.50 12.20 -12.10
C GLY A 245 -18.54 12.03 -13.23
N LYS A 246 -18.16 12.35 -14.46
CA LYS A 246 -18.98 12.12 -15.65
C LYS A 246 -19.25 10.64 -15.87
N GLN A 247 -18.22 9.80 -15.78
CA GLN A 247 -18.35 8.35 -15.95
C GLN A 247 -19.22 7.70 -14.88
N LEU A 248 -19.15 8.16 -13.63
CA LEU A 248 -20.04 7.71 -12.57
C LEU A 248 -21.50 7.92 -12.94
N MET A 249 -21.85 9.08 -13.53
CA MET A 249 -23.23 9.34 -13.96
C MET A 249 -23.71 8.36 -15.03
N GLU A 250 -22.83 7.89 -15.91
CA GLU A 250 -23.15 6.84 -16.88
C GLU A 250 -23.33 5.47 -16.21
N LEU A 251 -22.53 5.13 -15.17
CA LEU A 251 -22.71 3.92 -14.38
C LEU A 251 -24.06 3.91 -13.65
N VAL A 252 -24.42 5.01 -13.00
CA VAL A 252 -25.72 5.16 -12.31
C VAL A 252 -26.88 4.99 -13.30
N LYS A 253 -26.79 5.61 -14.47
CA LYS A 253 -27.81 5.51 -15.54
C LYS A 253 -27.97 4.07 -16.06
N LYS A 254 -26.86 3.34 -16.21
CA LYS A 254 -26.86 1.95 -16.66
C LYS A 254 -27.19 0.95 -15.55
N GLY A 255 -27.20 1.38 -14.28
CA GLY A 255 -27.38 0.52 -13.11
C GLY A 255 -26.20 -0.42 -12.85
N ILE A 256 -24.98 -0.04 -13.28
CA ILE A 256 -23.75 -0.80 -13.01
C ILE A 256 -23.25 -0.41 -11.63
N THR A 257 -23.12 -1.37 -10.74
CA THR A 257 -22.71 -1.18 -9.35
C THR A 257 -21.30 -1.72 -9.09
N ALA A 258 -20.73 -1.41 -7.92
CA ALA A 258 -19.38 -1.87 -7.58
C ALA A 258 -19.25 -3.40 -7.56
N LYS A 259 -20.30 -4.14 -7.17
CA LYS A 259 -20.30 -5.62 -7.18
C LYS A 259 -20.27 -6.23 -8.58
N ASP A 260 -20.70 -5.49 -9.62
CA ASP A 260 -20.64 -5.95 -11.00
C ASP A 260 -19.20 -5.83 -11.56
N ILE A 261 -18.37 -4.97 -10.96
CA ILE A 261 -16.99 -4.70 -11.34
C ILE A 261 -16.01 -5.54 -10.52
N VAL A 262 -16.18 -5.51 -9.18
CA VAL A 262 -15.24 -6.17 -8.27
C VAL A 262 -15.68 -7.61 -8.02
N THR A 263 -14.94 -8.53 -8.58
CA THR A 263 -15.16 -9.96 -8.53
C THR A 263 -13.89 -10.70 -8.09
N LYS A 264 -13.96 -12.00 -7.87
CA LYS A 264 -12.76 -12.81 -7.60
C LYS A 264 -11.73 -12.67 -8.72
N LYS A 265 -12.15 -12.64 -9.99
CA LYS A 265 -11.28 -12.43 -11.16
C LYS A 265 -10.57 -11.07 -11.13
N SER A 266 -11.26 -10.00 -10.69
CA SER A 266 -10.63 -8.67 -10.56
C SER A 266 -9.56 -8.69 -9.47
N PHE A 267 -9.77 -9.40 -8.35
CA PHE A 267 -8.72 -9.59 -7.33
C PHE A 267 -7.55 -10.42 -7.84
N GLU A 268 -7.79 -11.47 -8.60
CA GLU A 268 -6.73 -12.26 -9.23
C GLU A 268 -5.91 -11.38 -10.19
N ASN A 269 -6.55 -10.54 -11.01
CA ASN A 269 -5.85 -9.55 -11.84
C ASN A 269 -5.02 -8.58 -10.98
N ALA A 270 -5.59 -8.04 -9.90
CA ALA A 270 -4.87 -7.12 -9.01
C ALA A 270 -3.64 -7.78 -8.36
N ILE A 271 -3.73 -9.05 -7.94
CA ILE A 271 -2.59 -9.78 -7.37
C ILE A 271 -1.51 -10.03 -8.44
N MET A 272 -1.89 -10.35 -9.68
CA MET A 272 -0.92 -10.50 -10.77
C MET A 272 -0.21 -9.18 -11.10
N VAL A 273 -0.94 -8.06 -11.13
CA VAL A 273 -0.35 -6.72 -11.29
C VAL A 273 0.56 -6.40 -10.10
N HIS A 274 0.13 -6.71 -8.86
CA HIS A 274 0.96 -6.54 -7.65
C HIS A 274 2.31 -7.27 -7.77
N ALA A 275 2.29 -8.51 -8.25
CA ALA A 275 3.50 -9.30 -8.47
C ALA A 275 4.41 -8.63 -9.52
N ALA A 276 3.85 -8.16 -10.63
CA ALA A 276 4.57 -7.56 -11.74
C ALA A 276 5.21 -6.20 -11.37
N ILE A 277 4.57 -5.41 -10.51
CA ILE A 277 5.08 -4.10 -10.06
C ILE A 277 6.04 -4.17 -8.87
N SER A 278 6.27 -5.35 -8.29
CA SER A 278 6.99 -5.47 -7.01
C SER A 278 6.35 -4.61 -5.91
N GLY A 279 5.04 -4.78 -5.72
CA GLY A 279 4.23 -3.99 -4.80
C GLY A 279 4.63 -4.13 -3.33
N SER A 280 4.07 -3.26 -2.49
CA SER A 280 4.27 -3.27 -1.04
C SER A 280 3.70 -4.53 -0.40
N THR A 281 4.39 -5.09 0.60
CA THR A 281 3.90 -6.20 1.43
C THR A 281 2.57 -5.87 2.12
N ASN A 282 2.28 -4.59 2.38
CA ASN A 282 1.02 -4.17 2.99
C ASN A 282 -0.22 -4.52 2.13
N ALA A 283 -0.06 -4.70 0.81
CA ALA A 283 -1.16 -5.15 -0.05
C ALA A 283 -1.64 -6.57 0.30
N THR A 284 -0.76 -7.44 0.86
CA THR A 284 -1.16 -8.79 1.33
C THR A 284 -2.12 -8.75 2.52
N MET A 285 -2.26 -7.60 3.15
CA MET A 285 -3.21 -7.33 4.22
C MET A 285 -4.40 -6.50 3.70
N HIS A 286 -4.13 -5.48 2.87
CA HIS A 286 -5.21 -4.60 2.41
C HIS A 286 -6.14 -5.26 1.40
N LEU A 287 -5.64 -6.05 0.45
CA LEU A 287 -6.51 -6.74 -0.52
C LEU A 287 -7.43 -7.78 0.14
N PRO A 288 -6.98 -8.63 1.09
CA PRO A 288 -7.89 -9.47 1.86
C PRO A 288 -8.96 -8.70 2.65
N ALA A 289 -8.60 -7.56 3.26
CA ALA A 289 -9.58 -6.71 3.96
C ALA A 289 -10.62 -6.13 3.00
N ILE A 290 -10.21 -5.67 1.83
CA ILE A 290 -11.11 -5.17 0.78
C ILE A 290 -12.00 -6.31 0.26
N ALA A 291 -11.43 -7.49 0.00
CA ALA A 291 -12.17 -8.67 -0.47
C ALA A 291 -13.25 -9.11 0.53
N HIS A 292 -12.92 -9.08 1.83
CA HIS A 292 -13.86 -9.37 2.90
C HIS A 292 -15.12 -8.49 2.80
N GLU A 293 -14.98 -7.17 2.58
CA GLU A 293 -16.10 -6.25 2.48
C GLU A 293 -16.98 -6.51 1.23
N PHE A 294 -16.40 -7.08 0.17
CA PHE A 294 -17.16 -7.57 -0.99
C PHE A 294 -17.77 -8.97 -0.78
N GLY A 295 -17.42 -9.68 0.29
CA GLY A 295 -17.81 -11.07 0.54
C GLY A 295 -17.02 -12.06 -0.34
N ILE A 296 -15.78 -11.73 -0.68
CA ILE A 296 -14.86 -12.53 -1.49
C ILE A 296 -13.72 -13.01 -0.60
N GLU A 297 -13.40 -14.31 -0.65
CA GLU A 297 -12.29 -14.87 0.10
C GLU A 297 -10.98 -14.76 -0.70
N ILE A 298 -10.04 -14.02 -0.13
CA ILE A 298 -8.64 -13.90 -0.57
C ILE A 298 -7.77 -14.00 0.69
N ASP A 299 -6.78 -14.85 0.65
CA ASP A 299 -5.85 -15.09 1.74
C ASP A 299 -4.39 -14.98 1.30
N ALA A 300 -3.48 -15.05 2.27
CA ALA A 300 -2.04 -14.99 2.01
C ALA A 300 -1.55 -16.16 1.12
N ASP A 301 -2.16 -17.35 1.22
CA ASP A 301 -1.80 -18.49 0.39
C ASP A 301 -2.17 -18.26 -1.10
N THR A 302 -3.24 -17.51 -1.35
CA THR A 302 -3.61 -17.06 -2.70
C THR A 302 -2.52 -16.17 -3.29
N PHE A 303 -1.99 -15.23 -2.50
CA PHE A 303 -0.86 -14.39 -2.93
C PHE A 303 0.36 -15.24 -3.28
N ASP A 304 0.82 -16.14 -2.38
CA ASP A 304 2.02 -16.95 -2.63
C ASP A 304 1.87 -17.80 -3.88
N ARG A 305 0.72 -18.46 -4.05
CA ARG A 305 0.43 -19.29 -5.23
C ARG A 305 0.51 -18.50 -6.53
N MET A 306 -0.05 -17.30 -6.56
CA MET A 306 -0.08 -16.47 -7.77
C MET A 306 1.29 -15.87 -8.06
N HIS A 307 2.02 -15.42 -7.01
CA HIS A 307 3.37 -14.88 -7.15
C HIS A 307 4.36 -15.91 -7.70
N ARG A 308 4.27 -17.20 -7.29
CA ARG A 308 5.15 -18.26 -7.80
C ARG A 308 5.14 -18.42 -9.32
N GLY A 309 4.03 -18.10 -9.97
CA GLY A 309 3.90 -18.14 -11.43
C GLY A 309 4.16 -16.81 -12.14
N ALA A 310 4.43 -15.75 -11.40
CA ALA A 310 4.52 -14.40 -11.94
C ALA A 310 5.95 -13.93 -12.18
N HIS A 311 6.10 -12.98 -13.10
CA HIS A 311 7.33 -12.22 -13.30
C HIS A 311 7.18 -10.81 -12.73
N TYR A 312 8.26 -10.22 -12.17
CA TYR A 312 8.25 -8.81 -11.85
C TYR A 312 9.02 -7.99 -12.89
N LEU A 313 8.41 -6.88 -13.28
CA LEU A 313 8.82 -6.12 -14.47
C LEU A 313 9.33 -4.73 -14.10
N LEU A 314 8.99 -4.22 -12.91
CA LEU A 314 9.11 -2.80 -12.61
C LEU A 314 10.47 -2.44 -12.01
N ASN A 315 11.13 -1.40 -12.58
CA ASN A 315 12.39 -0.85 -12.10
C ASN A 315 12.19 0.44 -11.30
N ILE A 316 11.26 0.42 -10.34
CA ILE A 316 10.93 1.55 -9.46
C ILE A 316 11.46 1.29 -8.05
N ARG A 317 11.95 2.33 -7.37
CA ARG A 317 12.39 2.29 -5.95
C ARG A 317 11.30 1.75 -5.04
N PRO A 318 11.61 0.96 -4.01
CA PRO A 318 12.96 0.59 -3.54
C PRO A 318 13.57 -0.63 -4.23
N SER A 319 12.81 -1.42 -5.02
CA SER A 319 13.30 -2.62 -5.73
C SER A 319 13.98 -2.29 -7.08
N GLY A 320 14.09 -1.04 -7.43
CA GLY A 320 14.68 -0.52 -8.66
C GLY A 320 15.26 0.87 -8.48
N ASP A 321 15.49 1.57 -9.60
CA ASP A 321 16.27 2.80 -9.66
C ASP A 321 15.43 4.07 -9.82
N TRP A 322 14.25 3.96 -10.46
CA TRP A 322 13.46 5.12 -10.85
C TRP A 322 12.45 5.55 -9.79
N PRO A 323 12.15 6.85 -9.64
CA PRO A 323 11.02 7.36 -8.88
C PRO A 323 9.66 6.94 -9.47
N ALA A 324 8.61 6.92 -8.63
CA ALA A 324 7.31 6.36 -9.01
C ALA A 324 6.58 7.13 -10.12
N GLN A 325 6.81 8.44 -10.28
CA GLN A 325 6.20 9.21 -11.39
C GLN A 325 6.60 8.68 -12.77
N TYR A 326 7.78 8.08 -12.89
CA TYR A 326 8.27 7.51 -14.16
C TYR A 326 7.46 6.27 -14.58
N PHE A 327 6.75 5.64 -13.64
CA PHE A 327 5.80 4.59 -13.96
C PHE A 327 4.71 5.06 -14.92
N TYR A 328 4.08 6.20 -14.64
CA TYR A 328 3.10 6.79 -15.54
C TYR A 328 3.71 7.17 -16.89
N TYR A 329 4.88 7.80 -16.89
CA TYR A 329 5.58 8.16 -18.14
C TYR A 329 5.95 6.95 -19.01
N ALA A 330 6.14 5.77 -18.40
CA ALA A 330 6.38 4.51 -19.10
C ALA A 330 5.10 3.79 -19.56
N GLY A 331 3.92 4.36 -19.32
CA GLY A 331 2.61 3.81 -19.73
C GLY A 331 1.77 3.22 -18.61
N GLY A 332 2.20 3.32 -17.36
CA GLY A 332 1.41 3.02 -16.15
C GLY A 332 0.89 1.59 -16.04
N VAL A 333 -0.22 1.44 -15.31
CA VAL A 333 -0.91 0.14 -15.11
C VAL A 333 -1.29 -0.53 -16.44
N PRO A 334 -1.84 0.19 -17.43
CA PRO A 334 -2.16 -0.43 -18.72
C PRO A 334 -0.95 -1.06 -19.42
N ARG A 335 0.23 -0.45 -19.35
CA ARG A 335 1.44 -1.03 -19.94
C ARG A 335 1.84 -2.32 -19.24
N VAL A 336 1.82 -2.35 -17.91
CA VAL A 336 2.07 -3.58 -17.15
C VAL A 336 1.07 -4.67 -17.52
N MET A 337 -0.23 -4.32 -17.59
CA MET A 337 -1.28 -5.28 -17.96
C MET A 337 -1.13 -5.81 -19.40
N GLU A 338 -0.64 -5.01 -20.34
CA GLU A 338 -0.32 -5.49 -21.69
C GLU A 338 0.81 -6.51 -21.68
N GLU A 339 1.86 -6.27 -20.89
CA GLU A 339 3.01 -7.20 -20.79
C GLU A 339 2.60 -8.55 -20.16
N ILE A 340 1.71 -8.54 -19.15
CA ILE A 340 1.24 -9.78 -18.49
C ILE A 340 -0.15 -10.23 -18.98
N LYS A 341 -0.59 -9.77 -20.15
CA LYS A 341 -1.95 -9.94 -20.69
C LYS A 341 -2.44 -11.39 -20.71
N SER A 342 -1.56 -12.33 -21.01
CA SER A 342 -1.86 -13.75 -21.04
C SER A 342 -2.19 -14.35 -19.67
N MET A 343 -1.86 -13.65 -18.59
CA MET A 343 -2.07 -14.07 -17.20
C MET A 343 -3.30 -13.39 -16.56
N LEU A 344 -4.02 -12.54 -17.30
CA LEU A 344 -5.13 -11.74 -16.80
C LEU A 344 -6.48 -12.24 -17.30
N HIS A 345 -7.51 -12.06 -16.49
CA HIS A 345 -8.90 -12.21 -16.88
C HIS A 345 -9.36 -10.94 -17.62
N LEU A 346 -9.35 -10.99 -18.94
CA LEU A 346 -9.66 -9.84 -19.80
C LEU A 346 -11.16 -9.55 -19.91
N ASP A 347 -12.00 -10.49 -19.49
CA ASP A 347 -13.46 -10.44 -19.52
C ASP A 347 -14.10 -9.71 -18.34
N VAL A 348 -13.28 -9.25 -17.35
CA VAL A 348 -13.81 -8.53 -16.19
C VAL A 348 -14.32 -7.14 -16.57
N MET A 349 -15.47 -6.78 -16.01
CA MET A 349 -16.07 -5.43 -16.14
C MET A 349 -15.24 -4.39 -15.40
N THR A 350 -15.22 -3.16 -15.91
CA THR A 350 -14.58 -2.01 -15.25
C THR A 350 -15.52 -0.81 -15.17
N VAL A 351 -15.11 0.24 -14.47
CA VAL A 351 -15.87 1.50 -14.37
C VAL A 351 -16.16 2.17 -15.71
N THR A 352 -15.46 1.83 -16.79
CA THR A 352 -15.78 2.37 -18.12
C THR A 352 -17.07 1.79 -18.70
N GLY A 353 -17.62 0.74 -18.07
CA GLY A 353 -18.72 -0.05 -18.61
C GLY A 353 -18.31 -0.96 -19.76
N LYS A 354 -17.01 -1.18 -19.92
CA LYS A 354 -16.35 -2.09 -20.86
C LYS A 354 -15.50 -3.10 -20.08
N THR A 355 -15.11 -4.18 -20.74
CA THR A 355 -14.19 -5.16 -20.18
C THR A 355 -12.75 -4.62 -20.11
N LEU A 356 -11.90 -5.24 -19.29
CA LEU A 356 -10.48 -4.92 -19.24
C LEU A 356 -9.83 -5.04 -20.63
N GLY A 357 -10.14 -6.13 -21.37
CA GLY A 357 -9.60 -6.35 -22.71
C GLY A 357 -9.97 -5.23 -23.70
N GLU A 358 -11.23 -4.78 -23.68
CA GLU A 358 -11.69 -3.67 -24.51
C GLU A 358 -10.99 -2.36 -24.17
N ASN A 359 -10.78 -2.07 -22.87
CA ASN A 359 -10.05 -0.88 -22.44
C ASN A 359 -8.59 -0.89 -22.93
N LEU A 360 -7.88 -2.00 -22.81
CA LEU A 360 -6.51 -2.12 -23.29
C LEU A 360 -6.41 -1.90 -24.81
N GLU A 361 -7.34 -2.45 -25.58
CA GLU A 361 -7.39 -2.23 -27.03
C GLU A 361 -7.75 -0.78 -27.41
N GLU A 362 -8.56 -0.11 -26.60
CA GLU A 362 -8.89 1.30 -26.81
C GLU A 362 -7.68 2.21 -26.55
N LEU A 363 -6.92 1.95 -25.47
CA LEU A 363 -5.70 2.71 -25.16
C LEU A 363 -4.62 2.59 -26.24
N LYS A 364 -4.53 1.44 -26.92
CA LYS A 364 -3.65 1.29 -28.11
C LYS A 364 -4.09 2.18 -29.28
N LYS A 365 -5.41 2.31 -29.48
CA LYS A 365 -5.96 3.03 -30.64
C LYS A 365 -6.01 4.54 -30.44
N ASN A 366 -6.19 5.01 -29.19
CA ASN A 366 -6.38 6.43 -28.90
C ASN A 366 -5.07 7.22 -28.71
N GLY A 367 -3.90 6.57 -28.82
CA GLY A 367 -2.61 7.23 -28.72
C GLY A 367 -2.07 7.38 -27.30
N PHE A 368 -2.67 6.72 -26.29
CA PHE A 368 -2.24 6.81 -24.89
C PHE A 368 -0.75 6.48 -24.70
N TYR A 369 -0.29 5.37 -25.29
CA TYR A 369 1.11 4.94 -25.14
C TYR A 369 2.07 5.88 -25.83
N GLN A 370 1.73 6.42 -27.00
CA GLN A 370 2.53 7.42 -27.71
C GLN A 370 2.65 8.73 -26.89
N HIS A 371 1.55 9.12 -26.24
CA HIS A 371 1.57 10.27 -25.33
C HIS A 371 2.52 10.04 -24.14
N CYS A 372 2.43 8.88 -23.49
CA CYS A 372 3.36 8.52 -22.40
C CYS A 372 4.82 8.51 -22.86
N ASP A 373 5.10 7.89 -24.00
CA ASP A 373 6.47 7.84 -24.57
C ASP A 373 7.01 9.25 -24.87
N ALA A 374 6.16 10.17 -25.32
CA ALA A 374 6.55 11.57 -25.57
C ALA A 374 6.87 12.31 -24.26
N ILE A 375 6.07 12.12 -23.21
CA ILE A 375 6.34 12.69 -21.88
C ILE A 375 7.64 12.12 -21.31
N LEU A 376 7.84 10.81 -21.42
CA LEU A 376 9.08 10.17 -20.95
C LEU A 376 10.30 10.78 -21.62
N ALA A 377 10.26 10.93 -22.95
CA ALA A 377 11.35 11.54 -23.71
C ALA A 377 11.62 12.99 -23.28
N GLU A 378 10.58 13.79 -23.04
CA GLU A 378 10.69 15.16 -22.54
C GLU A 378 11.32 15.19 -21.14
N LYS A 379 10.80 14.40 -20.19
CA LYS A 379 11.24 14.38 -18.79
C LYS A 379 12.64 13.81 -18.60
N THR A 380 13.15 13.08 -19.58
CA THR A 380 14.49 12.47 -19.56
C THR A 380 15.49 13.08 -20.55
N ALA A 381 15.14 14.19 -21.21
CA ALA A 381 16.01 14.86 -22.19
C ALA A 381 17.37 15.31 -21.62
N GLY A 382 17.46 15.54 -20.31
CA GLY A 382 18.70 15.94 -19.61
C GLY A 382 19.61 14.79 -19.18
N PHE A 383 19.18 13.52 -19.33
CA PHE A 383 19.98 12.37 -18.92
C PHE A 383 21.12 12.10 -19.91
N ALA A 384 22.21 11.51 -19.39
CA ALA A 384 23.40 11.23 -20.18
C ALA A 384 23.18 10.21 -21.32
N ARG A 385 22.13 9.39 -21.23
CA ARG A 385 21.69 8.44 -22.25
C ARG A 385 20.21 8.56 -22.52
N PRO A 386 19.75 8.18 -23.72
CA PRO A 386 18.31 8.04 -23.97
C PRO A 386 17.67 7.06 -22.97
N VAL A 387 16.50 7.39 -22.49
CA VAL A 387 15.68 6.55 -21.60
C VAL A 387 14.47 6.07 -22.37
N SER A 388 14.22 4.79 -22.32
CA SER A 388 13.07 4.14 -22.93
C SER A 388 12.13 3.60 -21.85
N ARG A 389 10.92 3.21 -22.23
CA ARG A 389 10.01 2.55 -21.30
C ARG A 389 10.60 1.27 -20.69
N GLU A 390 11.45 0.54 -21.43
CA GLU A 390 12.12 -0.70 -20.97
C GLU A 390 13.06 -0.46 -19.78
N ASP A 391 13.58 0.75 -19.61
CA ASP A 391 14.39 1.10 -18.43
C ASP A 391 13.55 1.15 -17.14
N ILE A 392 12.22 1.26 -17.26
CA ILE A 392 11.30 1.47 -16.16
C ILE A 392 10.31 0.30 -16.02
N ILE A 393 9.63 -0.06 -17.11
CA ILE A 393 8.72 -1.22 -17.21
C ILE A 393 9.33 -2.18 -18.24
N HIS A 394 9.94 -3.24 -17.75
CA HIS A 394 10.52 -4.29 -18.60
C HIS A 394 9.42 -5.04 -19.35
N SER A 395 9.74 -5.59 -20.51
CA SER A 395 8.86 -6.54 -21.20
C SER A 395 8.80 -7.87 -20.44
N PHE A 396 7.75 -8.64 -20.69
CA PHE A 396 7.59 -9.96 -20.07
C PHE A 396 8.78 -10.89 -20.37
N ASP A 397 9.26 -10.90 -21.61
CA ASP A 397 10.38 -11.73 -22.04
C ASP A 397 11.74 -11.29 -21.46
N ASN A 398 11.83 -10.04 -21.02
CA ASN A 398 13.03 -9.46 -20.39
C ASN A 398 12.74 -9.01 -18.95
N ALA A 399 11.96 -9.78 -18.21
CA ALA A 399 11.58 -9.47 -16.84
C ALA A 399 12.80 -9.33 -15.92
N LYS A 400 12.71 -8.48 -14.91
CA LYS A 400 13.76 -8.34 -13.87
C LYS A 400 13.94 -9.61 -13.05
N GLY A 401 12.91 -10.45 -12.93
CA GLY A 401 12.98 -11.72 -12.26
C GLY A 401 11.66 -12.49 -12.30
N THR A 402 11.73 -13.71 -11.79
CA THR A 402 10.63 -14.66 -11.69
C THR A 402 10.21 -14.86 -10.23
N ASP A 403 9.19 -15.68 -9.97
CA ASP A 403 8.64 -15.96 -8.63
C ASP A 403 7.96 -14.74 -7.99
N GLY A 404 7.49 -13.79 -8.80
CA GLY A 404 6.84 -12.56 -8.36
C GLY A 404 7.74 -11.68 -7.51
N SER A 405 7.21 -11.07 -6.48
CA SER A 405 7.94 -10.08 -5.66
C SER A 405 7.91 -10.37 -4.16
N ILE A 406 6.93 -11.13 -3.68
CA ILE A 406 6.78 -11.51 -2.28
C ILE A 406 6.72 -13.03 -2.12
N ALA A 407 7.02 -13.49 -0.91
CA ALA A 407 6.83 -14.87 -0.50
C ALA A 407 6.12 -14.92 0.86
N ILE A 408 5.16 -15.84 1.00
CA ILE A 408 4.55 -16.15 2.29
C ILE A 408 5.31 -17.34 2.88
N LEU A 409 6.00 -17.10 4.00
CA LEU A 409 6.74 -18.13 4.69
C LEU A 409 5.89 -18.71 5.82
N LYS A 410 6.03 -20.02 6.06
CA LYS A 410 5.35 -20.73 7.15
C LYS A 410 6.32 -21.64 7.91
N GLY A 411 5.93 -22.04 9.10
CA GLY A 411 6.71 -22.94 9.96
C GLY A 411 6.27 -22.85 11.41
N ASN A 412 7.01 -23.51 12.31
CA ASN A 412 6.68 -23.49 13.74
C ASN A 412 6.76 -22.08 14.37
N LEU A 413 7.46 -21.12 13.71
CA LEU A 413 7.53 -19.73 14.12
C LEU A 413 6.35 -18.89 13.59
N ALA A 414 5.84 -19.21 12.41
CA ALA A 414 4.74 -18.51 11.75
C ALA A 414 3.73 -19.51 11.15
N PRO A 415 2.95 -20.24 11.96
CA PRO A 415 2.06 -21.28 11.45
C PRO A 415 0.93 -20.77 10.56
N GLU A 416 0.45 -19.54 10.77
CA GLU A 416 -0.52 -18.90 9.87
C GLU A 416 0.17 -18.23 8.68
N GLY A 417 1.43 -17.85 8.81
CA GLY A 417 2.25 -17.23 7.78
C GLY A 417 2.93 -15.94 8.22
N CYS A 418 3.84 -15.49 7.40
CA CYS A 418 4.49 -14.19 7.44
C CYS A 418 4.90 -13.80 6.01
N VAL A 419 5.25 -12.55 5.78
CA VAL A 419 5.57 -12.05 4.44
C VAL A 419 6.99 -11.50 4.35
N ILE A 420 7.68 -11.84 3.26
CA ILE A 420 8.95 -11.24 2.85
C ILE A 420 8.85 -10.69 1.43
N LYS A 421 9.37 -9.48 1.21
CA LYS A 421 9.57 -8.92 -0.14
C LYS A 421 10.94 -9.36 -0.65
N HIS A 422 10.99 -10.53 -1.30
CA HIS A 422 12.26 -11.12 -1.71
C HIS A 422 12.98 -10.34 -2.81
N THR A 423 12.30 -9.49 -3.58
CA THR A 423 12.92 -8.58 -4.57
C THR A 423 13.76 -7.48 -3.92
N ALA A 424 13.56 -7.18 -2.64
CA ALA A 424 14.35 -6.23 -1.87
C ALA A 424 15.33 -6.91 -0.89
N CYS A 425 15.37 -8.24 -0.87
CA CYS A 425 16.21 -9.06 0.01
C CYS A 425 17.50 -9.50 -0.73
N PRO A 426 18.68 -9.40 -0.11
CA PRO A 426 19.92 -9.96 -0.66
C PRO A 426 19.81 -11.48 -0.85
N LYS A 427 20.26 -12.00 -2.00
CA LYS A 427 20.13 -13.42 -2.34
C LYS A 427 20.82 -14.37 -1.37
N ASN A 428 21.92 -13.95 -0.74
CA ASN A 428 22.61 -14.73 0.28
C ASN A 428 21.79 -14.94 1.56
N MET A 429 20.70 -14.19 1.74
CA MET A 429 19.78 -14.32 2.87
C MET A 429 18.50 -15.11 2.54
N PHE A 430 18.40 -15.67 1.31
CA PHE A 430 17.27 -16.51 0.93
C PHE A 430 17.29 -17.86 1.65
N GLU A 431 18.47 -18.35 2.00
CA GLU A 431 18.69 -19.53 2.83
C GLU A 431 19.69 -19.17 3.91
N ALA A 432 19.22 -19.01 5.15
CA ALA A 432 20.06 -18.61 6.27
C ALA A 432 19.63 -19.29 7.58
N THR A 433 20.61 -19.57 8.45
CA THR A 433 20.35 -19.93 9.84
C THR A 433 21.05 -18.91 10.73
N LEU A 434 20.26 -18.17 11.49
CA LEU A 434 20.68 -17.00 12.26
C LEU A 434 20.42 -17.18 13.74
N ARG A 435 21.06 -16.37 14.59
CA ARG A 435 20.85 -16.36 16.04
C ARG A 435 19.80 -15.34 16.44
N ALA A 436 18.80 -15.74 17.21
CA ALA A 436 17.72 -14.87 17.64
C ALA A 436 18.17 -13.84 18.69
N LYS A 437 17.73 -12.60 18.48
CA LYS A 437 17.78 -11.49 19.46
C LYS A 437 16.39 -10.85 19.58
N PRO A 438 15.57 -11.30 20.54
CA PRO A 438 14.22 -10.78 20.71
C PRO A 438 14.21 -9.48 21.53
N TYR A 439 13.44 -8.50 21.03
CA TYR A 439 13.11 -7.23 21.69
C TYR A 439 11.58 -7.08 21.72
N ASP A 440 11.07 -6.48 22.79
CA ASP A 440 9.63 -6.33 23.00
C ASP A 440 9.09 -4.93 22.66
N SER A 441 9.91 -4.13 21.98
CA SER A 441 9.52 -2.86 21.35
C SER A 441 10.54 -2.46 20.27
N GLU A 442 10.14 -1.58 19.34
CA GLU A 442 11.06 -1.03 18.33
C GLU A 442 12.16 -0.18 18.97
N GLU A 443 11.85 0.63 19.99
CA GLU A 443 12.81 1.50 20.67
C GLU A 443 13.96 0.71 21.30
N ALA A 444 13.64 -0.42 21.96
CA ALA A 444 14.67 -1.30 22.53
C ALA A 444 15.56 -1.90 21.42
N CYS A 445 14.97 -2.28 20.30
CA CYS A 445 15.68 -2.84 19.16
C CYS A 445 16.60 -1.80 18.50
N ILE A 446 16.11 -0.59 18.22
CA ILE A 446 16.92 0.52 17.65
C ILE A 446 18.10 0.82 18.58
N SER A 447 17.86 0.92 19.89
CA SER A 447 18.90 1.15 20.87
C SER A 447 20.02 0.09 20.77
N ALA A 448 19.67 -1.18 20.68
CA ALA A 448 20.62 -2.28 20.54
C ALA A 448 21.43 -2.20 19.23
N VAL A 449 20.79 -1.83 18.11
CA VAL A 449 21.48 -1.63 16.81
C VAL A 449 22.50 -0.48 16.93
N LEU A 450 22.09 0.67 17.45
CA LEU A 450 22.93 1.87 17.55
C LEU A 450 24.11 1.69 18.53
N HIS A 451 23.93 0.89 19.59
CA HIS A 451 25.03 0.56 20.53
C HIS A 451 25.90 -0.61 20.07
N GLY A 452 25.67 -1.13 18.87
CA GLY A 452 26.47 -2.20 18.28
C GLY A 452 26.32 -3.56 18.98
N GLU A 453 25.18 -3.82 19.61
CA GLU A 453 24.85 -5.11 20.23
C GLU A 453 24.42 -6.13 19.17
N VAL A 454 23.88 -5.67 18.04
CA VAL A 454 23.49 -6.49 16.88
C VAL A 454 24.73 -6.78 16.02
N LYS A 455 24.91 -8.04 15.62
CA LYS A 455 26.07 -8.51 14.88
C LYS A 455 25.65 -9.21 13.57
N PRO A 456 26.54 -9.29 12.58
CA PRO A 456 26.34 -10.16 11.42
C PRO A 456 25.97 -11.60 11.86
N GLY A 457 24.91 -12.15 11.26
CA GLY A 457 24.37 -13.48 11.60
C GLY A 457 23.29 -13.48 12.67
N ASP A 458 22.82 -12.32 13.11
CA ASP A 458 21.69 -12.20 14.03
C ASP A 458 20.35 -12.16 13.27
N ALA A 459 19.32 -12.77 13.87
CA ALA A 459 17.90 -12.56 13.55
C ALA A 459 17.30 -11.73 14.69
N ILE A 460 17.05 -10.46 14.46
CA ILE A 460 16.44 -9.57 15.46
C ILE A 460 14.92 -9.62 15.34
N PHE A 461 14.26 -9.69 16.48
CA PHE A 461 12.81 -9.75 16.59
C PHE A 461 12.29 -8.49 17.26
N ILE A 462 11.26 -7.88 16.67
CA ILE A 462 10.44 -6.87 17.34
C ILE A 462 9.07 -7.49 17.55
N ARG A 463 8.67 -7.65 18.81
CA ARG A 463 7.49 -8.40 19.22
C ARG A 463 6.45 -7.51 19.88
N TYR A 464 5.19 -7.98 19.92
CA TYR A 464 4.04 -7.27 20.50
C TYR A 464 3.65 -6.01 19.70
N GLU A 465 4.04 -5.98 18.44
CA GLU A 465 3.71 -4.90 17.50
C GLU A 465 2.68 -5.34 16.44
N GLY A 466 1.99 -6.46 16.68
CA GLY A 466 0.89 -6.91 15.86
C GLY A 466 -0.39 -6.07 16.03
N PRO A 467 -1.48 -6.39 15.30
CA PRO A 467 -2.74 -5.66 15.37
C PRO A 467 -3.30 -5.52 16.78
N ARG A 468 -3.27 -6.61 17.56
CA ARG A 468 -3.74 -6.63 18.95
C ARG A 468 -2.71 -6.14 19.95
N GLY A 469 -1.44 -6.16 19.58
CA GLY A 469 -0.33 -5.68 20.42
C GLY A 469 -0.31 -4.16 20.50
N SER A 470 -0.17 -3.49 19.35
CA SER A 470 0.04 -2.04 19.32
C SER A 470 -0.64 -1.31 18.14
N GLY A 471 -1.47 -1.99 17.34
CA GLY A 471 -2.08 -1.41 16.14
C GLY A 471 -1.27 -1.65 14.86
N MET A 472 -0.30 -2.54 14.90
CA MET A 472 0.53 -2.99 13.78
C MET A 472 1.30 -1.86 13.07
N PRO A 473 2.16 -1.11 13.80
CA PRO A 473 2.98 -0.05 13.23
C PRO A 473 4.02 -0.57 12.23
N GLU A 474 4.60 0.35 11.46
CA GLU A 474 5.73 0.07 10.57
C GLU A 474 7.08 0.17 11.32
N MET A 475 7.92 -0.86 11.21
CA MET A 475 9.26 -0.91 11.82
C MET A 475 10.31 -0.25 10.90
N PHE A 476 10.09 1.01 10.53
CA PHE A 476 10.88 1.70 9.51
C PHE A 476 12.28 2.06 10.00
N TYR A 477 12.39 2.73 11.15
CA TYR A 477 13.69 3.25 11.62
C TYR A 477 14.68 2.16 12.02
N THR A 478 14.22 1.02 12.52
CA THR A 478 15.09 -0.13 12.77
C THR A 478 15.69 -0.65 11.46
N GLY A 479 14.89 -0.73 10.40
CA GLY A 479 15.35 -1.09 9.06
C GLY A 479 16.41 -0.13 8.52
N GLU A 480 16.19 1.19 8.65
CA GLU A 480 17.16 2.21 8.25
C GLU A 480 18.47 2.14 9.04
N ALA A 481 18.39 1.93 10.36
CA ALA A 481 19.57 1.77 11.20
C ALA A 481 20.43 0.54 10.79
N ILE A 482 19.78 -0.58 10.42
CA ILE A 482 20.49 -1.77 9.92
C ILE A 482 21.08 -1.48 8.54
N CYS A 483 20.35 -0.84 7.65
CA CYS A 483 20.79 -0.53 6.27
C CYS A 483 21.92 0.51 6.21
N ALA A 484 22.11 1.29 7.27
CA ALA A 484 23.22 2.25 7.38
C ALA A 484 24.60 1.56 7.44
N ASP A 485 24.66 0.32 7.95
CA ASP A 485 25.87 -0.52 7.92
C ASP A 485 25.73 -1.63 6.87
N PRO A 486 26.51 -1.60 5.76
CA PRO A 486 26.43 -2.61 4.69
C PRO A 486 26.67 -4.05 5.16
N LYS A 487 27.41 -4.24 6.27
CA LYS A 487 27.63 -5.58 6.84
C LYS A 487 26.36 -6.11 7.51
N LEU A 488 25.67 -5.27 8.26
CA LEU A 488 24.40 -5.63 8.89
C LEU A 488 23.31 -5.81 7.81
N ALA A 489 23.21 -4.89 6.86
CA ALA A 489 22.22 -4.92 5.77
C ALA A 489 22.22 -6.24 4.96
N SER A 490 23.38 -6.89 4.85
CA SER A 490 23.56 -8.13 4.09
C SER A 490 23.57 -9.42 4.92
N SER A 491 23.43 -9.34 6.25
CA SER A 491 23.66 -10.49 7.14
C SER A 491 22.76 -10.56 8.39
N VAL A 492 21.91 -9.55 8.62
CA VAL A 492 20.96 -9.50 9.72
C VAL A 492 19.54 -9.58 9.19
N ALA A 493 18.71 -10.45 9.75
CA ALA A 493 17.28 -10.47 9.47
C ALA A 493 16.50 -9.69 10.52
N LEU A 494 15.51 -8.89 10.08
CA LEU A 494 14.56 -8.20 10.94
C LEU A 494 13.19 -8.85 10.83
N ILE A 495 12.66 -9.37 11.93
CA ILE A 495 11.45 -10.18 11.98
C ILE A 495 10.46 -9.54 12.97
N THR A 496 9.20 -9.37 12.58
CA THR A 496 8.20 -8.73 13.45
C THR A 496 6.78 -9.27 13.21
N ASP A 497 5.95 -9.23 14.23
CA ASP A 497 4.49 -9.38 14.12
C ASP A 497 3.79 -8.07 13.71
N GLY A 498 4.53 -6.94 13.68
CA GLY A 498 4.15 -5.71 13.03
C GLY A 498 4.31 -5.76 11.50
N ARG A 499 4.55 -4.63 10.86
CA ARG A 499 4.72 -4.51 9.41
C ARG A 499 5.91 -3.61 9.06
N PHE A 500 6.22 -3.56 7.78
CA PHE A 500 7.29 -2.71 7.26
C PHE A 500 6.76 -1.66 6.30
N SER A 501 7.44 -0.53 6.25
CA SER A 501 7.24 0.47 5.20
C SER A 501 7.52 -0.13 3.82
N GLY A 502 6.81 0.33 2.81
CA GLY A 502 7.11 -0.02 1.42
C GLY A 502 8.50 0.41 0.94
N ALA A 503 9.18 1.29 1.68
CA ALA A 503 10.56 1.70 1.43
C ALA A 503 11.62 0.74 1.98
N SER A 504 11.25 -0.21 2.85
CA SER A 504 12.18 -1.11 3.54
C SER A 504 12.96 -2.00 2.57
N ARG A 505 14.25 -2.18 2.86
CA ARG A 505 15.19 -3.05 2.14
C ARG A 505 15.80 -4.07 3.08
N GLY A 506 16.37 -5.15 2.54
CA GLY A 506 17.03 -6.19 3.30
C GLY A 506 16.14 -7.40 3.62
N PRO A 507 16.62 -8.34 4.43
CA PRO A 507 15.86 -9.52 4.84
C PRO A 507 14.87 -9.18 5.95
N VAL A 508 13.80 -8.43 5.58
CA VAL A 508 12.74 -8.00 6.50
C VAL A 508 11.52 -8.89 6.34
N ILE A 509 11.08 -9.51 7.44
CA ILE A 509 9.96 -10.46 7.51
C ILE A 509 8.92 -9.92 8.46
N GLY A 510 7.78 -9.50 7.94
CA GLY A 510 6.67 -8.92 8.69
C GLY A 510 5.44 -9.79 8.75
N HIS A 511 4.41 -9.28 9.45
CA HIS A 511 3.10 -9.92 9.57
C HIS A 511 3.15 -11.31 10.21
N VAL A 512 4.17 -11.61 11.04
CA VAL A 512 4.32 -12.94 11.65
C VAL A 512 3.07 -13.29 12.46
N SER A 513 2.42 -14.38 12.06
CA SER A 513 1.12 -14.77 12.58
C SER A 513 1.09 -16.23 13.03
N PRO A 514 0.44 -16.50 14.21
CA PRO A 514 -0.19 -15.54 15.14
C PRO A 514 0.81 -14.61 15.84
N GLU A 515 0.34 -13.37 16.13
CA GLU A 515 1.16 -12.34 16.81
C GLU A 515 1.50 -12.67 18.27
N ALA A 516 2.51 -12.01 18.84
CA ALA A 516 2.96 -12.23 20.21
C ALA A 516 1.89 -11.91 21.27
N ALA A 517 1.08 -10.88 21.04
CA ALA A 517 0.04 -10.44 22.00
C ALA A 517 -1.03 -11.51 22.26
N VAL A 518 -1.26 -12.41 21.31
CA VAL A 518 -2.18 -13.55 21.46
C VAL A 518 -1.46 -14.88 21.78
N GLY A 519 -0.17 -14.83 22.12
CA GLY A 519 0.63 -16.02 22.43
C GLY A 519 1.10 -16.78 21.19
N GLY A 520 1.23 -16.11 20.05
CA GLY A 520 1.85 -16.69 18.87
C GLY A 520 3.29 -17.13 19.12
N PRO A 521 3.85 -18.04 18.31
CA PRO A 521 5.20 -18.60 18.53
C PRO A 521 6.31 -17.55 18.58
N ILE A 522 6.13 -16.39 17.94
CA ILE A 522 7.08 -15.28 18.01
C ILE A 522 7.28 -14.79 19.46
N ALA A 523 6.26 -14.89 20.34
CA ALA A 523 6.37 -14.57 21.75
C ALA A 523 7.29 -15.55 22.54
N LEU A 524 7.53 -16.74 21.98
CA LEU A 524 8.28 -17.82 22.60
C LEU A 524 9.75 -17.85 22.20
N VAL A 525 10.18 -16.97 21.30
CA VAL A 525 11.57 -16.86 20.87
C VAL A 525 12.44 -16.38 22.03
N GLU A 526 13.53 -17.10 22.30
CA GLU A 526 14.51 -16.77 23.32
C GLU A 526 15.85 -16.37 22.69
N PRO A 527 16.70 -15.63 23.44
CA PRO A 527 18.05 -15.31 22.96
C PRO A 527 18.82 -16.57 22.55
N ASP A 528 19.58 -16.44 21.45
CA ASP A 528 20.40 -17.50 20.85
C ASP A 528 19.60 -18.72 20.31
N ASP A 529 18.28 -18.66 20.16
CA ASP A 529 17.57 -19.64 19.34
C ASP A 529 18.08 -19.58 17.88
N LEU A 530 18.15 -20.74 17.23
CA LEU A 530 18.52 -20.82 15.82
C LEU A 530 17.28 -20.65 14.94
N ILE A 531 17.30 -19.66 14.07
CA ILE A 531 16.19 -19.29 13.18
C ILE A 531 16.57 -19.64 11.76
N GLN A 532 15.80 -20.53 11.15
CA GLN A 532 15.93 -20.90 9.74
C GLN A 532 15.01 -20.03 8.90
N ILE A 533 15.59 -19.34 7.92
CA ILE A 533 14.89 -18.67 6.82
C ILE A 533 15.18 -19.47 5.55
N ASP A 534 14.14 -19.86 4.82
CA ASP A 534 14.26 -20.49 3.50
C ASP A 534 13.15 -19.95 2.61
N VAL A 535 13.51 -18.95 1.82
CA VAL A 535 12.57 -18.25 0.93
C VAL A 535 12.11 -19.17 -0.21
N HIS A 536 12.99 -20.04 -0.72
CA HIS A 536 12.67 -20.94 -1.82
C HIS A 536 11.61 -21.99 -1.40
N ASN A 537 11.77 -22.58 -0.22
CA ASN A 537 10.84 -23.55 0.33
C ASN A 537 9.74 -22.92 1.20
N ARG A 538 9.66 -21.57 1.24
CA ARG A 538 8.64 -20.81 1.99
C ARG A 538 8.63 -21.17 3.49
N LYS A 539 9.80 -21.22 4.12
CA LYS A 539 9.94 -21.67 5.50
C LYS A 539 10.52 -20.58 6.41
N LEU A 540 9.90 -20.41 7.58
CA LEU A 540 10.42 -19.67 8.71
C LEU A 540 10.23 -20.51 9.97
N ALA A 541 11.33 -20.93 10.62
CA ALA A 541 11.25 -21.88 11.73
C ALA A 541 12.34 -21.65 12.79
N ILE A 542 12.02 -21.97 14.05
CA ILE A 542 13.00 -22.18 15.11
C ILE A 542 13.51 -23.61 14.97
N VAL A 543 14.82 -23.78 14.76
CA VAL A 543 15.46 -25.06 14.48
C VAL A 543 16.54 -25.45 15.51
N GLY A 544 16.68 -24.67 16.58
CA GLY A 544 17.63 -24.93 17.64
C GLY A 544 17.49 -23.97 18.81
N VAL A 545 18.15 -24.26 19.91
CA VAL A 545 18.11 -23.52 21.17
C VAL A 545 19.52 -23.30 21.69
N LYS A 546 19.82 -22.10 22.19
CA LYS A 546 21.15 -21.72 22.71
C LYS A 546 22.30 -22.00 21.74
N GLY A 547 22.03 -21.78 20.44
CA GLY A 547 23.00 -21.99 19.38
C GLY A 547 23.21 -23.45 18.96
N GLU A 548 22.44 -24.41 19.51
CA GLU A 548 22.51 -25.85 19.18
C GLU A 548 21.29 -26.28 18.36
N PRO A 549 21.47 -26.94 17.21
CA PRO A 549 20.37 -27.52 16.45
C PRO A 549 19.59 -28.56 17.26
N LYS A 550 18.29 -28.66 16.99
CA LYS A 550 17.37 -29.63 17.59
C LYS A 550 16.56 -30.34 16.49
N THR A 551 16.10 -31.55 16.79
CA THR A 551 15.15 -32.22 15.88
C THR A 551 13.79 -31.55 15.92
N PRO A 552 12.94 -31.74 14.91
CA PRO A 552 11.57 -31.19 14.93
C PRO A 552 10.79 -31.59 16.19
N GLU A 553 10.90 -32.84 16.63
CA GLU A 553 10.20 -33.37 17.80
C GLU A 553 10.70 -32.73 19.11
N GLU A 554 12.02 -32.52 19.22
CA GLU A 554 12.60 -31.79 20.35
C GLU A 554 12.13 -30.34 20.38
N MET A 555 12.09 -29.67 19.20
CA MET A 555 11.61 -28.29 19.11
C MET A 555 10.13 -28.18 19.48
N ASP A 556 9.28 -29.10 19.03
CA ASP A 556 7.85 -29.13 19.37
C ASP A 556 7.65 -29.25 20.88
N ALA A 557 8.42 -30.12 21.56
CA ALA A 557 8.39 -30.27 23.02
C ALA A 557 8.83 -28.98 23.74
N ILE A 558 9.93 -28.35 23.29
CA ILE A 558 10.44 -27.10 23.86
C ILE A 558 9.42 -25.95 23.68
N LEU A 559 8.85 -25.82 22.49
CA LEU A 559 7.86 -24.78 22.22
C LEU A 559 6.56 -25.02 23.01
N ALA A 560 6.16 -26.27 23.24
CA ALA A 560 5.03 -26.60 24.09
C ALA A 560 5.28 -26.21 25.56
N GLU A 561 6.48 -26.45 26.09
CA GLU A 561 6.89 -26.04 27.42
C GLU A 561 6.91 -24.51 27.56
N ARG A 562 7.54 -23.79 26.62
CA ARG A 562 7.56 -22.33 26.61
C ARG A 562 6.15 -21.75 26.55
N ARG A 563 5.27 -22.34 25.73
CA ARG A 563 3.87 -21.94 25.64
C ARG A 563 3.10 -22.13 26.95
N ALA A 564 3.34 -23.23 27.65
CA ALA A 564 2.71 -23.50 28.95
C ALA A 564 3.14 -22.46 30.02
N ASN A 565 4.32 -21.91 29.90
CA ASN A 565 4.89 -20.89 30.79
C ASN A 565 4.57 -19.46 30.36
N TRP A 566 4.15 -19.23 29.10
CA TRP A 566 3.85 -17.91 28.59
C TRP A 566 2.62 -17.30 29.28
N LYS A 567 2.70 -16.00 29.56
CA LYS A 567 1.58 -15.24 30.13
C LYS A 567 1.31 -14.01 29.26
N PRO A 568 0.04 -13.68 29.00
CA PRO A 568 -0.32 -12.49 28.27
C PRO A 568 0.19 -11.24 28.99
N LYS A 569 0.73 -10.29 28.21
CA LYS A 569 1.05 -8.96 28.73
C LYS A 569 -0.23 -8.15 28.97
N ALA A 570 -0.16 -7.18 29.87
CA ALA A 570 -1.23 -6.21 30.02
C ALA A 570 -1.45 -5.45 28.70
N PRO A 571 -2.70 -5.16 28.31
CA PRO A 571 -2.98 -4.39 27.11
C PRO A 571 -2.26 -3.04 27.10
N LYS A 572 -1.57 -2.70 26.02
CA LYS A 572 -0.87 -1.41 25.85
C LYS A 572 -1.87 -0.24 25.91
N TYR A 573 -3.08 -0.41 25.38
CA TYR A 573 -4.10 0.63 25.31
C TYR A 573 -5.37 0.25 26.07
N THR A 574 -5.86 1.17 26.92
CA THR A 574 -7.04 0.96 27.78
C THR A 574 -8.26 1.78 27.35
N LYS A 575 -8.14 2.65 26.34
CA LYS A 575 -9.22 3.52 25.83
C LYS A 575 -8.98 3.94 24.38
N GLY A 576 -10.01 4.49 23.74
CA GLY A 576 -9.95 5.09 22.41
C GLY A 576 -9.85 4.09 21.27
N LEU A 577 -9.50 4.58 20.09
CA LEU A 577 -9.44 3.81 18.84
C LEU A 577 -8.49 2.61 18.94
N LEU A 578 -7.29 2.80 19.52
CA LEU A 578 -6.31 1.72 19.65
C LEU A 578 -6.79 0.59 20.54
N LYS A 579 -7.54 0.88 21.65
CA LYS A 579 -8.17 -0.17 22.44
C LYS A 579 -9.21 -0.93 21.63
N LEU A 580 -10.10 -0.20 20.94
CA LEU A 580 -11.15 -0.80 20.12
C LEU A 580 -10.55 -1.71 19.07
N TYR A 581 -9.56 -1.21 18.32
CA TYR A 581 -8.87 -1.96 17.30
C TYR A 581 -8.17 -3.21 17.86
N SER A 582 -7.40 -3.08 18.94
CA SER A 582 -6.67 -4.21 19.54
C SER A 582 -7.60 -5.32 20.07
N GLN A 583 -8.83 -5.00 20.41
CA GLN A 583 -9.81 -5.99 20.86
C GLN A 583 -10.47 -6.76 19.70
N HIS A 584 -10.62 -6.13 18.54
CA HIS A 584 -11.42 -6.63 17.43
C HIS A 584 -10.63 -6.98 16.17
N ALA A 585 -9.36 -6.59 16.06
CA ALA A 585 -8.55 -6.86 14.88
C ALA A 585 -8.37 -8.37 14.64
N VAL A 586 -8.60 -8.79 13.40
CA VAL A 586 -8.30 -10.15 12.94
C VAL A 586 -6.81 -10.31 12.59
N SER A 587 -6.37 -11.55 12.35
CA SER A 587 -4.99 -11.86 11.92
C SER A 587 -4.58 -11.04 10.68
N PRO A 588 -3.31 -10.58 10.59
CA PRO A 588 -2.77 -9.93 9.40
C PRO A 588 -2.92 -10.76 8.14
N MET A 589 -2.86 -12.08 8.25
CA MET A 589 -3.04 -13.02 7.12
C MET A 589 -4.48 -13.00 6.56
N LYS A 590 -5.42 -12.41 7.29
CA LYS A 590 -6.81 -12.21 6.89
C LYS A 590 -7.15 -10.75 6.57
N GLY A 591 -6.21 -9.82 6.79
CA GLY A 591 -6.41 -8.41 6.46
C GLY A 591 -6.32 -7.44 7.63
N ALA A 592 -6.16 -7.90 8.87
CA ALA A 592 -6.05 -7.06 10.08
C ALA A 592 -7.14 -5.98 10.18
N TYR A 593 -8.38 -6.28 9.79
CA TYR A 593 -9.54 -5.39 9.93
C TYR A 593 -10.25 -5.63 11.28
N MET A 594 -11.06 -4.67 11.71
CA MET A 594 -11.94 -4.84 12.89
C MET A 594 -13.17 -5.65 12.50
N GLU A 595 -13.37 -6.78 13.18
CA GLU A 595 -14.57 -7.64 13.11
C GLU A 595 -15.56 -7.32 14.24
#